data_d1d045295d0439d79b27f3dd5db041a1
#
_entry.id   d1d045295d0439d79b27f3dd5db041a1
#
_cell.length_a   1.000
_cell.length_b   1.000
_cell.length_c   1.000
_cell.angle_alpha   90.00
_cell.angle_beta   90.00
_cell.angle_gamma   90.00
#
_symmetry.space_group_name_H-M   'P 1'
#
loop_
_entity.id
_entity.type
_entity.pdbx_description
1 polymer ?
#
loop_
_entity_poly.entity_id
_entity_poly.type
_entity_poly.pdbx_seq_one_letter_code
_entity_poly.pdbx_strand_id
1 'polypeptide(L)'
;MGVLLLYATKTGATAQCIKVLAEEISQCTICNLEVEKAAIEEFDHIILGAGVRDGKIYKPIRDFIKKNHNELLNKRVGYFICNEKPKETEQIIERNIPADLKEAAICIESFGGYKAYAAPKEGSDQLKGIFVDRIKAFSEKFNK
;
A
#
# COMPACT_ATOMS: atom_id res chain seq x y z
N MET A 1 12.35 14.06 -9.24
CA MET A 1 11.58 13.96 -8.01
C MET A 1 11.28 12.51 -7.70
N GLY A 2 11.25 12.16 -6.44
CA GLY A 2 11.09 10.78 -6.01
C GLY A 2 9.65 10.32 -5.91
N VAL A 3 9.49 9.10 -5.47
CA VAL A 3 8.21 8.48 -5.21
C VAL A 3 7.94 8.53 -3.70
N LEU A 4 6.73 8.85 -3.30
CA LEU A 4 6.32 8.82 -1.90
C LEU A 4 5.64 7.49 -1.62
N LEU A 5 6.18 6.73 -0.68
CA LEU A 5 5.60 5.48 -0.22
C LEU A 5 4.87 5.75 1.09
N LEU A 6 3.54 5.79 1.02
CA LEU A 6 2.67 6.05 2.17
C LEU A 6 2.06 4.76 2.69
N TYR A 7 2.11 4.58 3.99
CA TYR A 7 1.49 3.42 4.62
C TYR A 7 1.06 3.74 6.05
N ALA A 8 0.26 2.85 6.61
CA ALA A 8 -0.07 2.85 8.02
C ALA A 8 -0.34 1.42 8.42
N THR A 9 0.21 0.96 9.53
CA THR A 9 0.05 -0.42 9.95
C THR A 9 0.24 -0.58 11.46
N LYS A 10 -0.47 -1.56 12.01
CA LYS A 10 -0.25 -2.03 13.37
C LYS A 10 0.44 -3.40 13.39
N THR A 11 0.35 -4.15 12.29
CA THR A 11 0.77 -5.56 12.30
C THR A 11 2.14 -5.81 11.70
N GLY A 12 2.71 -4.85 11.02
CA GLY A 12 4.02 -5.00 10.41
C GLY A 12 4.05 -5.59 9.01
N ALA A 13 2.99 -6.27 8.55
CA ALA A 13 2.96 -6.84 7.20
C ALA A 13 3.12 -5.75 6.13
N THR A 14 2.35 -4.67 6.25
CA THR A 14 2.43 -3.55 5.32
C THR A 14 3.81 -2.91 5.35
N ALA A 15 4.40 -2.79 6.54
CA ALA A 15 5.75 -2.24 6.68
C ALA A 15 6.79 -3.12 5.98
N GLN A 16 6.64 -4.45 6.05
CA GLN A 16 7.55 -5.35 5.35
C GLN A 16 7.40 -5.21 3.83
N CYS A 17 6.17 -5.07 3.34
CA CYS A 17 5.92 -4.80 1.92
C CYS A 17 6.58 -3.50 1.47
N ILE A 18 6.49 -2.45 2.28
CA ILE A 18 7.12 -1.16 2.00
C ILE A 18 8.65 -1.33 1.89
N LYS A 19 9.26 -2.11 2.77
CA LYS A 19 10.70 -2.34 2.71
C LYS A 19 11.12 -3.01 1.40
N VAL A 20 10.40 -4.04 0.99
CA VAL A 20 10.68 -4.74 -0.28
C VAL A 20 10.49 -3.79 -1.46
N LEU A 21 9.38 -3.05 -1.45
CA LEU A 21 9.06 -2.10 -2.51
C LEU A 21 10.11 -0.99 -2.62
N ALA A 22 10.59 -0.48 -1.48
CA ALA A 22 11.61 0.58 -1.45
C ALA A 22 12.93 0.12 -2.06
N GLU A 23 13.25 -1.17 -1.98
CA GLU A 23 14.45 -1.72 -2.62
C GLU A 23 14.31 -1.76 -4.14
N GLU A 24 13.07 -1.85 -4.64
CA GLU A 24 12.80 -1.95 -6.08
C GLU A 24 12.58 -0.58 -6.74
N ILE A 25 12.31 0.46 -5.97
CA ILE A 25 12.03 1.80 -6.49
C ILE A 25 13.13 2.75 -6.04
N SER A 26 13.85 3.31 -7.01
CA SER A 26 14.89 4.29 -6.72
C SER A 26 14.27 5.64 -6.32
N GLN A 27 14.98 6.38 -5.48
CA GLN A 27 14.58 7.72 -5.04
C GLN A 27 13.17 7.75 -4.40
N CYS A 28 12.95 6.91 -3.41
CA CYS A 28 11.68 6.91 -2.68
C CYS A 28 11.83 7.51 -1.29
N THR A 29 10.74 8.10 -0.81
CA THR A 29 10.60 8.60 0.56
C THR A 29 9.50 7.79 1.22
N ILE A 30 9.75 7.29 2.42
CA ILE A 30 8.79 6.46 3.15
C ILE A 30 8.12 7.30 4.24
N CYS A 31 6.80 7.23 4.32
CA CYS A 31 6.02 7.94 5.33
C CYS A 31 5.00 7.01 5.97
N ASN A 32 5.07 6.86 7.29
CA ASN A 32 4.07 6.13 8.06
C ASN A 32 3.07 7.14 8.64
N LEU A 33 1.84 7.10 8.14
CA LEU A 33 0.80 8.05 8.53
C LEU A 33 0.38 7.95 10.00
N GLU A 34 0.76 6.91 10.71
CA GLU A 34 0.50 6.81 12.14
C GLU A 34 1.40 7.72 12.98
N VAL A 35 2.58 8.06 12.46
CA VAL A 35 3.57 8.81 13.23
C VAL A 35 3.93 10.16 12.62
N GLU A 36 3.58 10.40 11.36
CA GLU A 36 3.93 11.67 10.70
C GLU A 36 2.91 12.04 9.63
N LYS A 37 2.92 13.30 9.23
CA LYS A 37 2.07 13.79 8.14
C LYS A 37 2.80 13.69 6.82
N ALA A 38 2.06 13.41 5.75
CA ALA A 38 2.60 13.33 4.41
C ALA A 38 2.60 14.70 3.72
N ALA A 39 3.74 15.05 3.12
CA ALA A 39 3.88 16.26 2.31
C ALA A 39 3.61 15.91 0.85
N ILE A 40 2.37 15.55 0.53
CA ILE A 40 2.03 15.00 -0.79
C ILE A 40 2.19 16.02 -1.92
N GLU A 41 2.11 17.30 -1.63
CA GLU A 41 2.28 18.37 -2.62
C GLU A 41 3.68 18.38 -3.23
N GLU A 42 4.64 17.76 -2.57
CA GLU A 42 6.02 17.68 -3.07
C GLU A 42 6.26 16.52 -4.02
N PHE A 43 5.25 15.66 -4.19
CA PHE A 43 5.40 14.43 -4.98
C PHE A 43 4.31 14.30 -6.03
N ASP A 44 4.70 13.94 -7.25
CA ASP A 44 3.76 13.61 -8.32
C ASP A 44 3.50 12.11 -8.42
N HIS A 45 4.34 11.30 -7.78
CA HIS A 45 4.26 9.85 -7.78
C HIS A 45 4.08 9.35 -6.36
N ILE A 46 2.98 8.65 -6.09
CA ILE A 46 2.64 8.17 -4.76
C ILE A 46 2.23 6.70 -4.82
N ILE A 47 2.71 5.91 -3.87
CA ILE A 47 2.21 4.56 -3.65
C ILE A 47 1.60 4.50 -2.26
N LEU A 48 0.32 4.12 -2.19
CA LEU A 48 -0.41 3.97 -0.94
C LEU A 48 -0.55 2.50 -0.60
N GLY A 49 -0.11 2.15 0.59
CA GLY A 49 -0.21 0.79 1.09
C GLY A 49 -1.06 0.71 2.36
N ALA A 50 -1.94 -0.27 2.43
CA ALA A 50 -2.84 -0.42 3.57
C ALA A 50 -3.06 -1.88 3.95
N GLY A 51 -3.05 -2.14 5.25
CA GLY A 51 -3.53 -3.41 5.77
C GLY A 51 -5.05 -3.47 5.72
N VAL A 52 -5.59 -4.68 5.75
CA VAL A 52 -7.04 -4.91 5.68
C VAL A 52 -7.47 -5.70 6.91
N ARG A 53 -8.58 -5.25 7.50
CA ARG A 53 -9.20 -5.95 8.61
C ARG A 53 -10.72 -5.90 8.44
N ASP A 54 -11.36 -7.06 8.50
CA ASP A 54 -12.82 -7.18 8.34
C ASP A 54 -13.34 -6.53 7.05
N GLY A 55 -12.57 -6.69 5.95
CA GLY A 55 -12.95 -6.16 4.66
C GLY A 55 -12.74 -4.67 4.48
N LYS A 56 -12.11 -4.00 5.45
CA LYS A 56 -11.87 -2.57 5.41
C LYS A 56 -10.37 -2.28 5.48
N ILE A 57 -9.90 -1.33 4.67
CA ILE A 57 -8.53 -0.89 4.77
C ILE A 57 -8.36 -0.06 6.04
N TYR A 58 -7.15 -0.01 6.54
CA TYR A 58 -6.84 0.63 7.81
C TYR A 58 -7.28 2.10 7.79
N LYS A 59 -7.94 2.54 8.86
CA LYS A 59 -8.60 3.84 8.95
C LYS A 59 -7.71 5.03 8.57
N PRO A 60 -6.46 5.15 9.03
CA PRO A 60 -5.61 6.29 8.61
C PRO A 60 -5.46 6.42 7.10
N ILE A 61 -5.40 5.31 6.37
CA ILE A 61 -5.33 5.34 4.92
C ILE A 61 -6.67 5.70 4.31
N ARG A 62 -7.78 5.17 4.84
CA ARG A 62 -9.13 5.54 4.37
C ARG A 62 -9.37 7.04 4.52
N ASP A 63 -9.02 7.59 5.68
CA ASP A 63 -9.19 9.01 5.95
C ASP A 63 -8.31 9.86 5.04
N PHE A 64 -7.08 9.41 4.80
CA PHE A 64 -6.15 10.09 3.90
C PHE A 64 -6.70 10.14 2.47
N ILE A 65 -7.21 9.04 1.97
CA ILE A 65 -7.79 8.96 0.61
C ILE A 65 -8.98 9.93 0.50
N LYS A 66 -9.84 9.93 1.50
CA LYS A 66 -11.02 10.79 1.50
C LYS A 66 -10.63 12.27 1.53
N LYS A 67 -9.68 12.64 2.37
CA LYS A 67 -9.22 14.01 2.52
C LYS A 67 -8.50 14.53 1.28
N ASN A 68 -7.75 13.67 0.61
CA ASN A 68 -6.88 14.06 -0.50
C ASN A 68 -7.34 13.54 -1.86
N HIS A 69 -8.63 13.24 -1.98
CA HIS A 69 -9.22 12.64 -3.17
C HIS A 69 -8.81 13.37 -4.47
N ASN A 70 -9.02 14.69 -4.51
CA ASN A 70 -8.76 15.47 -5.73
C ASN A 70 -7.27 15.51 -6.07
N GLU A 71 -6.41 15.62 -5.08
CA GLU A 71 -4.97 15.61 -5.32
C GLU A 71 -4.51 14.25 -5.86
N LEU A 72 -5.05 13.17 -5.32
CA LEU A 72 -4.72 11.82 -5.78
C LEU A 72 -5.16 11.58 -7.22
N LEU A 73 -6.27 12.16 -7.64
CA LEU A 73 -6.73 12.07 -9.03
C LEU A 73 -5.75 12.70 -10.02
N ASN A 74 -5.02 13.74 -9.59
CA ASN A 74 -4.12 14.50 -10.44
C ASN A 74 -2.67 14.03 -10.37
N LYS A 75 -2.40 12.97 -9.62
CA LYS A 75 -1.06 12.42 -9.46
C LYS A 75 -0.99 10.99 -10.00
N ARG A 76 0.23 10.53 -10.17
CA ARG A 76 0.48 9.16 -10.60
C ARG A 76 0.49 8.27 -9.35
N VAL A 77 -0.56 7.49 -9.15
CA VAL A 77 -0.78 6.76 -7.89
C VAL A 77 -0.94 5.26 -8.11
N GLY A 78 -0.23 4.48 -7.32
CA GLY A 78 -0.45 3.05 -7.20
C GLY A 78 -0.97 2.73 -5.80
N TYR A 79 -1.75 1.66 -5.68
CA TYR A 79 -2.32 1.23 -4.40
C TYR A 79 -1.99 -0.24 -4.18
N PHE A 80 -1.65 -0.59 -2.96
CA PHE A 80 -1.58 -2.00 -2.60
C PHE A 80 -2.29 -2.23 -1.28
N ILE A 81 -2.80 -3.44 -1.12
CA ILE A 81 -3.40 -3.87 0.13
C ILE A 81 -2.70 -5.11 0.64
N CYS A 82 -2.69 -5.27 1.95
CA CYS A 82 -2.18 -6.47 2.61
C CYS A 82 -3.35 -7.16 3.28
N ASN A 83 -3.82 -8.24 2.67
CA ASN A 83 -4.94 -9.03 3.19
C ASN A 83 -4.59 -10.49 3.17
N GLU A 84 -4.96 -11.21 4.23
CA GLU A 84 -4.66 -12.62 4.34
C GLU A 84 -5.52 -13.53 3.43
N LYS A 85 -6.60 -12.97 2.88
CA LYS A 85 -7.54 -13.70 2.02
C LYS A 85 -7.53 -13.15 0.60
N PRO A 86 -6.59 -13.60 -0.24
CA PRO A 86 -6.46 -13.05 -1.62
C PRO A 86 -7.72 -13.14 -2.48
N LYS A 87 -8.60 -14.09 -2.20
CA LYS A 87 -9.84 -14.26 -2.96
C LYS A 87 -10.82 -13.11 -2.76
N GLU A 88 -10.66 -12.33 -1.69
CA GLU A 88 -11.52 -11.19 -1.39
C GLU A 88 -10.98 -9.86 -1.90
N THR A 89 -9.83 -9.89 -2.58
CA THR A 89 -9.11 -8.69 -3.01
C THR A 89 -9.98 -7.72 -3.82
N GLU A 90 -10.67 -8.20 -4.85
CA GLU A 90 -11.49 -7.34 -5.69
C GLU A 90 -12.61 -6.66 -4.91
N GLN A 91 -13.27 -7.39 -4.03
CA GLN A 91 -14.34 -6.85 -3.19
C GLN A 91 -13.81 -5.77 -2.24
N ILE A 92 -12.63 -6.00 -1.68
CA ILE A 92 -12.00 -5.05 -0.77
C ILE A 92 -11.65 -3.76 -1.51
N ILE A 93 -11.07 -3.88 -2.70
CA ILE A 93 -10.71 -2.72 -3.52
C ILE A 93 -11.96 -1.92 -3.89
N GLU A 94 -13.00 -2.58 -4.38
CA GLU A 94 -14.25 -1.90 -4.74
C GLU A 94 -14.90 -1.18 -3.56
N ARG A 95 -14.82 -1.79 -2.39
CA ARG A 95 -15.46 -1.25 -1.19
C ARG A 95 -14.69 -0.07 -0.58
N ASN A 96 -13.37 -0.04 -0.76
CA ASN A 96 -12.51 0.90 -0.02
C ASN A 96 -11.84 1.98 -0.88
N ILE A 97 -11.70 1.76 -2.18
CA ILE A 97 -11.09 2.75 -3.07
C ILE A 97 -12.16 3.32 -3.98
N PRO A 98 -12.35 4.65 -3.98
CA PRO A 98 -13.34 5.27 -4.86
C PRO A 98 -13.14 4.89 -6.33
N ALA A 99 -14.24 4.73 -7.06
CA ALA A 99 -14.21 4.24 -8.44
C ALA A 99 -13.34 5.09 -9.36
N ASP A 100 -13.38 6.41 -9.22
CA ASP A 100 -12.58 7.32 -10.05
C ASP A 100 -11.08 7.19 -9.75
N LEU A 101 -10.71 7.01 -8.49
CA LEU A 101 -9.30 6.78 -8.11
C LEU A 101 -8.83 5.41 -8.60
N LYS A 102 -9.69 4.41 -8.51
CA LYS A 102 -9.39 3.06 -9.01
C LYS A 102 -9.12 3.10 -10.51
N GLU A 103 -9.96 3.80 -11.25
CA GLU A 103 -9.84 3.92 -12.70
C GLU A 103 -8.57 4.67 -13.11
N ALA A 104 -8.22 5.71 -12.36
CA ALA A 104 -7.03 6.52 -12.62
C ALA A 104 -5.73 5.89 -12.12
N ALA A 105 -5.80 4.85 -11.30
CA ALA A 105 -4.62 4.23 -10.69
C ALA A 105 -3.72 3.57 -11.74
N ILE A 106 -2.41 3.68 -11.52
CA ILE A 106 -1.43 3.02 -12.39
C ILE A 106 -1.49 1.51 -12.19
N CYS A 107 -1.61 1.09 -10.94
CA CYS A 107 -1.75 -0.31 -10.58
C CYS A 107 -2.36 -0.44 -9.19
N ILE A 108 -3.10 -1.52 -8.98
CA ILE A 108 -3.68 -1.87 -7.68
C ILE A 108 -3.46 -3.36 -7.49
N GLU A 109 -2.89 -3.75 -6.35
CA GLU A 109 -2.55 -5.16 -6.12
C GLU A 109 -2.65 -5.53 -4.64
N SER A 110 -2.83 -6.82 -4.37
CA SER A 110 -2.68 -7.39 -3.04
C SER A 110 -1.30 -8.02 -2.92
N PHE A 111 -0.61 -7.70 -1.83
CA PHE A 111 0.71 -8.28 -1.56
C PHE A 111 0.66 -9.39 -0.51
N GLY A 112 -0.55 -9.88 -0.20
CA GLY A 112 -0.74 -10.88 0.84
C GLY A 112 -0.66 -10.25 2.23
N GLY A 113 -0.41 -11.05 3.24
CA GLY A 113 -0.33 -10.56 4.60
C GLY A 113 -0.17 -11.70 5.58
N TYR A 114 -0.06 -11.35 6.85
CA TYR A 114 0.02 -12.33 7.92
C TYR A 114 -1.38 -12.79 8.30
N LYS A 115 -1.54 -14.09 8.55
CA LYS A 115 -2.78 -14.60 9.12
C LYS A 115 -2.95 -14.05 10.54
N ALA A 116 -4.19 -13.91 10.98
CA ALA A 116 -4.48 -13.46 12.33
C ALA A 116 -3.72 -14.34 13.35
N TYR A 117 -3.06 -13.68 14.31
CA TYR A 117 -2.26 -14.35 15.35
C TYR A 117 -1.08 -15.19 14.84
N ALA A 118 -0.71 -15.02 13.56
CA ALA A 118 0.38 -15.77 12.95
C ALA A 118 1.48 -14.87 12.38
N ALA A 119 1.65 -13.67 12.95
CA ALA A 119 2.76 -12.79 12.57
C ALA A 119 4.10 -13.49 12.86
N PRO A 120 5.07 -13.40 11.94
CA PRO A 120 6.36 -14.05 12.15
C PRO A 120 7.06 -13.56 13.42
N LYS A 121 7.69 -14.48 14.13
CA LYS A 121 8.46 -14.12 15.32
C LYS A 121 9.76 -13.45 14.90
N GLU A 122 10.28 -12.62 15.80
CA GLU A 122 11.58 -12.00 15.58
C GLU A 122 12.64 -13.05 15.26
N GLY A 123 13.44 -12.80 14.23
CA GLY A 123 14.47 -13.74 13.77
C GLY A 123 14.00 -14.80 12.80
N SER A 124 12.68 -14.92 12.54
CA SER A 124 12.13 -15.84 11.55
C SER A 124 11.88 -15.11 10.22
N ASP A 125 11.41 -15.85 9.20
CA ASP A 125 11.11 -15.26 7.89
C ASP A 125 9.95 -14.25 7.99
N GLN A 126 10.28 -12.98 7.95
CA GLN A 126 9.29 -11.89 8.02
C GLN A 126 8.46 -11.75 6.76
N LEU A 127 8.86 -12.39 5.67
CA LEU A 127 8.15 -12.32 4.39
C LEU A 127 7.20 -13.50 4.16
N LYS A 128 7.07 -14.38 5.13
CA LYS A 128 6.15 -15.52 5.03
C LYS A 128 4.71 -15.00 4.88
N GLY A 129 4.05 -15.42 3.81
CA GLY A 129 2.69 -14.95 3.50
C GLY A 129 2.64 -13.68 2.66
N ILE A 130 3.78 -13.07 2.38
CA ILE A 130 3.88 -11.88 1.53
C ILE A 130 4.25 -12.31 0.11
N PHE A 131 3.55 -11.74 -0.86
CA PHE A 131 3.73 -12.11 -2.27
C PHE A 131 4.82 -11.25 -2.92
N VAL A 132 6.08 -11.60 -2.67
CA VAL A 132 7.24 -10.81 -3.13
C VAL A 132 7.25 -10.63 -4.64
N ASP A 133 6.87 -11.66 -5.39
CA ASP A 133 6.83 -11.57 -6.86
C ASP A 133 5.82 -10.52 -7.34
N ARG A 134 4.70 -10.36 -6.64
CA ARG A 134 3.71 -9.34 -6.96
C ARG A 134 4.22 -7.94 -6.65
N ILE A 135 5.02 -7.79 -5.60
CA ILE A 135 5.65 -6.50 -5.26
C ILE A 135 6.61 -6.10 -6.37
N LYS A 136 7.41 -7.02 -6.87
CA LYS A 136 8.33 -6.74 -7.98
C LYS A 136 7.59 -6.37 -9.26
N ALA A 137 6.53 -7.11 -9.60
CA ALA A 137 5.71 -6.82 -10.76
C ALA A 137 5.03 -5.45 -10.64
N PHE A 138 4.57 -5.11 -9.45
CA PHE A 138 3.97 -3.81 -9.16
C PHE A 138 4.97 -2.68 -9.40
N SER A 139 6.19 -2.82 -8.90
CA SER A 139 7.22 -1.80 -9.07
C SER A 139 7.57 -1.58 -10.54
N GLU A 140 7.60 -2.65 -11.32
CA GLU A 140 7.86 -2.56 -12.76
C GLU A 140 6.77 -1.77 -13.48
N LYS A 141 5.51 -2.03 -13.16
CA LYS A 141 4.38 -1.29 -13.73
C LYS A 141 4.43 0.19 -13.33
N PHE A 142 4.75 0.44 -12.09
CA PHE A 142 4.76 1.80 -11.55
C PHE A 142 5.91 2.63 -12.15
N ASN A 143 7.04 2.01 -12.44
CA ASN A 143 8.22 2.69 -12.98
C ASN A 143 8.15 3.00 -14.48
N LYS A 144 7.14 2.50 -15.17
CA LYS A 144 7.00 2.75 -16.62
C LYS A 144 6.55 4.16 -16.95
#